data_4120f6fa13901d687c07a8289a699559
#
_entry.id   4120f6fa13901d687c07a8289a699559
#
_cell.length_a   1.000
_cell.length_b   1.000
_cell.length_c   1.000
_cell.angle_alpha   90.00
_cell.angle_beta   90.00
_cell.angle_gamma   90.00
#
_symmetry.space_group_name_H-M   'P 1'
#
loop_
_entity.id
_entity.type
_entity.pdbx_description
1 polymer ?
#
loop_
_entity_poly.entity_id
_entity_poly.type
_entity_poly.pdbx_seq_one_letter_code
_entity_poly.pdbx_strand_id
1 'polypeptide(L)'
;MSRNVLGLLVICAVAGCQPRDDRDLARSATRLDLAKDFLRKHQLEAAETECNRALAFNLGNEEAYNLRGLVAMVRALDTQRTLEIETCLTGVDAEVTQRDLDGFLRRADADFSEAAKLAPDYGEALSNRGVVHNLLEDYGTAAEYLTQALGNPMRLDSPGLTRAHLGWALFHQARYADAAKALRQAVQFQPNMCVATYRLARVYFAREEWEKAAELFQTTSDDPACGSQEASLYLMKTRMQQGLVDDARRARDACLKISPKSCIASQCRADGGALGPRSTMVRSAAGGDP
;
A
#
# COMPACT_ATOMS: atom_id res chain seq x y z
N MET A 1 61.42 -27.80 -47.99
CA MET A 1 60.04 -27.33 -47.85
C MET A 1 59.52 -27.64 -46.48
N SER A 2 59.65 -26.68 -45.56
CA SER A 2 59.28 -26.83 -44.17
C SER A 2 58.05 -25.94 -43.92
N ARG A 3 56.91 -26.53 -43.53
CA ARG A 3 55.68 -25.83 -43.21
C ARG A 3 55.60 -25.61 -41.70
N ASN A 4 55.84 -24.37 -41.25
CA ASN A 4 55.60 -23.95 -39.90
C ASN A 4 54.07 -23.83 -39.70
N VAL A 5 53.51 -24.70 -38.84
CA VAL A 5 52.14 -24.58 -38.33
C VAL A 5 52.21 -23.75 -37.04
N LEU A 6 51.82 -22.47 -37.14
CA LEU A 6 51.65 -21.60 -35.98
C LEU A 6 50.32 -21.98 -35.28
N GLY A 7 50.44 -22.66 -34.15
CA GLY A 7 49.27 -22.94 -33.31
C GLY A 7 48.79 -21.68 -32.59
N LEU A 8 47.59 -21.19 -32.97
CA LEU A 8 46.90 -20.12 -32.27
C LEU A 8 46.31 -20.68 -30.97
N LEU A 9 46.93 -20.39 -29.84
CA LEU A 9 46.38 -20.65 -28.52
C LEU A 9 45.24 -19.66 -28.28
N VAL A 10 43.97 -20.09 -28.45
CA VAL A 10 42.80 -19.36 -28.02
C VAL A 10 42.70 -19.53 -26.52
N ILE A 11 43.12 -18.51 -25.75
CA ILE A 11 42.86 -18.46 -24.30
C ILE A 11 41.39 -18.05 -24.16
N CYS A 12 40.50 -19.02 -24.02
CA CYS A 12 39.18 -18.78 -23.50
C CYS A 12 39.31 -18.32 -22.04
N ALA A 13 39.20 -17.02 -21.79
CA ALA A 13 38.94 -16.49 -20.46
C ALA A 13 37.60 -17.03 -19.99
N VAL A 14 37.59 -18.17 -19.30
CA VAL A 14 36.46 -18.67 -18.54
C VAL A 14 36.32 -17.65 -17.38
N ALA A 15 35.44 -16.65 -17.56
CA ALA A 15 34.95 -15.89 -16.43
C ALA A 15 34.30 -16.91 -15.48
N GLY A 16 35.06 -17.27 -14.44
CA GLY A 16 34.70 -18.35 -13.53
C GLY A 16 33.37 -18.06 -12.85
N CYS A 17 32.39 -18.90 -13.12
CA CYS A 17 31.37 -19.21 -12.13
C CYS A 17 32.12 -19.90 -10.96
N GLN A 18 32.61 -19.09 -10.01
CA GLN A 18 33.07 -19.68 -8.74
C GLN A 18 31.79 -20.29 -8.09
N PRO A 19 31.86 -21.61 -7.70
CA PRO A 19 30.79 -22.17 -6.90
C PRO A 19 30.66 -21.31 -5.65
N ARG A 20 29.41 -20.83 -5.37
CA ARG A 20 29.13 -20.05 -4.17
C ARG A 20 29.58 -20.84 -2.97
N ASP A 21 30.44 -20.24 -2.13
CA ASP A 21 30.88 -20.88 -0.89
C ASP A 21 29.63 -21.02 0.01
N ASP A 22 29.34 -22.25 0.49
CA ASP A 22 28.26 -22.54 1.41
C ASP A 22 28.29 -21.61 2.65
N ARG A 23 29.50 -21.18 3.04
CA ARG A 23 29.68 -20.21 4.12
C ARG A 23 29.09 -18.83 3.78
N ASP A 24 29.22 -18.38 2.55
CA ASP A 24 28.68 -17.08 2.14
C ASP A 24 27.15 -17.15 1.99
N LEU A 25 26.59 -18.27 1.57
CA LEU A 25 25.15 -18.50 1.62
C LEU A 25 24.61 -18.45 3.06
N ALA A 26 25.29 -19.15 4.00
CA ALA A 26 24.90 -19.14 5.41
C ALA A 26 25.05 -17.76 6.05
N ARG A 27 26.10 -17.00 5.69
CA ARG A 27 26.27 -15.59 6.13
C ARG A 27 25.16 -14.69 5.58
N SER A 28 24.82 -14.83 4.30
CA SER A 28 23.74 -14.09 3.68
C SER A 28 22.40 -14.33 4.39
N ALA A 29 22.06 -15.59 4.66
CA ALA A 29 20.86 -15.97 5.39
C ALA A 29 20.83 -15.35 6.81
N THR A 30 21.94 -15.45 7.56
CA THR A 30 22.04 -14.86 8.91
C THR A 30 21.83 -13.35 8.89
N ARG A 31 22.38 -12.64 7.90
CA ARG A 31 22.18 -11.18 7.74
C ARG A 31 20.75 -10.83 7.37
N LEU A 32 20.13 -11.65 6.53
CA LEU A 32 18.72 -11.48 6.18
C LEU A 32 17.80 -11.63 7.40
N ASP A 33 18.01 -12.64 8.25
CA ASP A 33 17.22 -12.82 9.47
C ASP A 33 17.37 -11.64 10.43
N LEU A 34 18.59 -11.10 10.54
CA LEU A 34 18.83 -9.91 11.33
C LEU A 34 18.13 -8.67 10.74
N ALA A 35 18.14 -8.54 9.41
CA ALA A 35 17.41 -7.46 8.72
C ALA A 35 15.88 -7.55 8.94
N LYS A 36 15.32 -8.78 8.90
CA LYS A 36 13.90 -9.02 9.22
C LYS A 36 13.57 -8.56 10.65
N ASP A 37 14.46 -8.83 11.60
CA ASP A 37 14.28 -8.40 13.00
C ASP A 37 14.32 -6.88 13.16
N PHE A 38 15.27 -6.20 12.51
CA PHE A 38 15.34 -4.73 12.50
C PHE A 38 14.12 -4.09 11.84
N LEU A 39 13.62 -4.65 10.73
CA LEU A 39 12.41 -4.14 10.09
C LEU A 39 11.19 -4.26 11.00
N ARG A 40 11.00 -5.40 11.70
CA ARG A 40 9.93 -5.56 12.70
C ARG A 40 9.98 -4.54 13.83
N LYS A 41 11.19 -4.09 14.18
CA LYS A 41 11.43 -3.05 15.20
C LYS A 41 11.40 -1.62 14.63
N HIS A 42 11.04 -1.46 13.35
CA HIS A 42 11.05 -0.18 12.63
C HIS A 42 12.42 0.52 12.63
N GLN A 43 13.51 -0.25 12.72
CA GLN A 43 14.89 0.24 12.65
C GLN A 43 15.38 0.19 11.20
N LEU A 44 14.87 1.11 10.37
CA LEU A 44 14.97 1.02 8.91
C LEU A 44 16.40 1.09 8.38
N GLU A 45 17.27 1.97 8.96
CA GLU A 45 18.67 2.08 8.57
C GLU A 45 19.47 0.81 8.87
N ALA A 46 19.21 0.20 10.03
CA ALA A 46 19.84 -1.05 10.40
C ALA A 46 19.36 -2.21 9.52
N ALA A 47 18.07 -2.26 9.23
CA ALA A 47 17.49 -3.26 8.32
C ALA A 47 18.09 -3.16 6.91
N GLU A 48 18.19 -1.96 6.34
CA GLU A 48 18.83 -1.73 5.03
C GLU A 48 20.32 -2.14 5.03
N THR A 49 21.04 -1.79 6.10
CA THR A 49 22.45 -2.15 6.23
C THR A 49 22.64 -3.67 6.23
N GLU A 50 21.81 -4.41 6.94
CA GLU A 50 21.91 -5.88 6.98
C GLU A 50 21.44 -6.52 5.67
N CYS A 51 20.45 -5.96 4.96
CA CYS A 51 20.10 -6.38 3.60
C CYS A 51 21.31 -6.21 2.65
N ASN A 52 21.98 -5.05 2.70
CA ASN A 52 23.17 -4.81 1.87
C ASN A 52 24.31 -5.79 2.21
N ARG A 53 24.51 -6.14 3.49
CA ARG A 53 25.47 -7.16 3.90
C ARG A 53 25.08 -8.56 3.41
N ALA A 54 23.78 -8.91 3.46
CA ALA A 54 23.29 -10.17 2.92
C ALA A 54 23.58 -10.28 1.42
N LEU A 55 23.31 -9.21 0.67
CA LEU A 55 23.56 -9.14 -0.77
C LEU A 55 25.06 -9.12 -1.10
N ALA A 56 25.92 -8.56 -0.25
CA ALA A 56 27.37 -8.60 -0.43
C ALA A 56 27.91 -10.05 -0.35
N PHE A 57 27.29 -10.93 0.44
CA PHE A 57 27.62 -12.35 0.48
C PHE A 57 26.94 -13.14 -0.64
N ASN A 58 25.71 -12.79 -1.02
CA ASN A 58 24.96 -13.49 -2.05
C ASN A 58 24.06 -12.55 -2.87
N LEU A 59 24.56 -12.09 -4.01
CA LEU A 59 23.79 -11.29 -4.98
C LEU A 59 22.59 -12.03 -5.60
N GLY A 60 22.47 -13.33 -5.43
CA GLY A 60 21.31 -14.10 -5.86
C GLY A 60 20.30 -14.35 -4.75
N ASN A 61 20.35 -13.60 -3.64
CA ASN A 61 19.39 -13.73 -2.56
C ASN A 61 18.15 -12.86 -2.86
N GLU A 62 17.14 -13.45 -3.49
CA GLU A 62 15.90 -12.77 -3.86
C GLU A 62 15.12 -12.26 -2.66
N GLU A 63 15.19 -12.97 -1.52
CA GLU A 63 14.53 -12.52 -0.29
C GLU A 63 15.19 -11.26 0.28
N ALA A 64 16.52 -11.13 0.16
CA ALA A 64 17.22 -9.94 0.62
C ALA A 64 16.88 -8.70 -0.24
N TYR A 65 16.72 -8.86 -1.55
CA TYR A 65 16.17 -7.80 -2.40
C TYR A 65 14.74 -7.46 -2.00
N ASN A 66 13.86 -8.44 -1.87
CA ASN A 66 12.48 -8.19 -1.46
C ASN A 66 12.41 -7.47 -0.10
N LEU A 67 13.20 -7.87 0.88
CA LEU A 67 13.23 -7.22 2.18
C LEU A 67 13.76 -5.79 2.11
N ARG A 68 14.79 -5.52 1.30
CA ARG A 68 15.32 -4.16 1.10
C ARG A 68 14.30 -3.26 0.41
N GLY A 69 13.57 -3.80 -0.57
CA GLY A 69 12.42 -3.14 -1.19
C GLY A 69 11.32 -2.80 -0.17
N LEU A 70 11.01 -3.72 0.75
CA LEU A 70 10.07 -3.45 1.86
C LEU A 70 10.55 -2.33 2.77
N VAL A 71 11.85 -2.26 3.10
CA VAL A 71 12.40 -1.13 3.88
C VAL A 71 12.18 0.20 3.16
N ALA A 72 12.45 0.25 1.86
CA ALA A 72 12.21 1.46 1.05
C ALA A 72 10.71 1.81 0.99
N MET A 73 9.84 0.82 0.84
CA MET A 73 8.38 1.03 0.83
C MET A 73 7.86 1.55 2.18
N VAL A 74 8.39 1.05 3.31
CA VAL A 74 8.02 1.57 4.65
C VAL A 74 8.43 3.04 4.78
N ARG A 75 9.63 3.41 4.32
CA ARG A 75 10.05 4.84 4.30
C ARG A 75 9.11 5.69 3.44
N ALA A 76 8.67 5.17 2.29
CA ALA A 76 7.71 5.85 1.44
C ALA A 76 6.38 6.11 2.18
N LEU A 77 5.87 5.10 2.88
CA LEU A 77 4.62 5.22 3.65
C LEU A 77 4.76 6.19 4.85
N ASP A 78 5.91 6.20 5.53
CA ASP A 78 6.18 7.18 6.60
C ASP A 78 6.25 8.60 6.04
N THR A 79 6.86 8.77 4.86
CA THR A 79 6.95 10.07 4.16
C THR A 79 5.56 10.54 3.73
N GLN A 80 4.73 9.66 3.16
CA GLN A 80 3.35 9.97 2.81
C GLN A 80 2.52 10.35 4.04
N ARG A 81 2.72 9.65 5.16
CA ARG A 81 2.06 9.96 6.42
C ARG A 81 2.36 11.40 6.88
N THR A 82 3.61 11.82 6.80
CA THR A 82 4.03 13.20 7.14
C THR A 82 3.39 14.20 6.18
N LEU A 83 3.40 13.90 4.87
CA LEU A 83 2.86 14.78 3.82
C LEU A 83 1.35 15.03 3.98
N GLU A 84 0.57 14.00 4.26
CA GLU A 84 -0.89 14.05 4.10
C GLU A 84 -1.67 13.89 5.41
N ILE A 85 -1.16 13.11 6.37
CA ILE A 85 -1.91 12.65 7.54
C ILE A 85 -1.57 13.47 8.79
N GLU A 86 -0.29 13.67 9.08
CA GLU A 86 0.15 14.41 10.28
C GLU A 86 -0.03 15.91 10.08
N THR A 87 0.37 16.38 8.91
CA THR A 87 0.23 17.78 8.49
C THR A 87 -0.10 17.82 7.00
N CYS A 88 -1.13 18.52 6.59
CA CYS A 88 -1.36 18.71 5.16
C CYS A 88 -0.30 19.71 4.62
N LEU A 89 0.86 19.21 4.19
CA LEU A 89 1.95 20.03 3.67
C LEU A 89 1.56 20.70 2.35
N THR A 90 2.06 21.91 2.15
CA THR A 90 1.83 22.70 0.91
C THR A 90 3.11 23.42 0.51
N GLY A 91 3.18 23.89 -0.74
CA GLY A 91 4.31 24.66 -1.26
C GLY A 91 5.60 23.84 -1.36
N VAL A 92 6.75 24.49 -1.15
CA VAL A 92 8.09 23.90 -1.34
C VAL A 92 8.31 22.66 -0.48
N ASP A 93 7.83 22.66 0.77
CA ASP A 93 8.00 21.51 1.68
C ASP A 93 7.24 20.30 1.17
N ALA A 94 6.04 20.48 0.60
CA ALA A 94 5.29 19.42 -0.02
C ALA A 94 6.03 18.86 -1.26
N GLU A 95 6.59 19.73 -2.10
CA GLU A 95 7.34 19.32 -3.29
C GLU A 95 8.62 18.54 -2.96
N VAL A 96 9.34 18.92 -1.90
CA VAL A 96 10.52 18.19 -1.43
C VAL A 96 10.12 16.83 -0.90
N THR A 97 9.12 16.78 -0.02
CA THR A 97 8.63 15.54 0.59
C THR A 97 8.06 14.59 -0.48
N GLN A 98 7.37 15.11 -1.50
CA GLN A 98 6.86 14.31 -2.61
C GLN A 98 8.00 13.69 -3.43
N ARG A 99 9.07 14.43 -3.69
CA ARG A 99 10.25 13.90 -4.39
C ARG A 99 10.94 12.77 -3.61
N ASP A 100 11.02 12.90 -2.29
CA ASP A 100 11.56 11.86 -1.42
C ASP A 100 10.67 10.60 -1.45
N LEU A 101 9.35 10.77 -1.36
CA LEU A 101 8.37 9.70 -1.50
C LEU A 101 8.56 8.94 -2.82
N ASP A 102 8.59 9.65 -3.94
CA ASP A 102 8.81 9.06 -5.27
C ASP A 102 10.16 8.35 -5.36
N GLY A 103 11.19 8.91 -4.75
CA GLY A 103 12.53 8.32 -4.67
C GLY A 103 12.55 6.99 -3.92
N PHE A 104 11.83 6.90 -2.80
CA PHE A 104 11.69 5.65 -2.03
C PHE A 104 10.89 4.61 -2.80
N LEU A 105 9.79 4.98 -3.44
CA LEU A 105 8.97 4.07 -4.24
C LEU A 105 9.75 3.48 -5.42
N ARG A 106 10.51 4.30 -6.15
CA ARG A 106 11.35 3.80 -7.25
C ARG A 106 12.44 2.84 -6.79
N ARG A 107 13.06 3.09 -5.62
CA ARG A 107 14.03 2.15 -5.03
C ARG A 107 13.35 0.84 -4.65
N ALA A 108 12.16 0.90 -4.07
CA ALA A 108 11.39 -0.28 -3.73
C ALA A 108 11.06 -1.12 -4.98
N ASP A 109 10.57 -0.49 -6.07
CA ASP A 109 10.29 -1.20 -7.32
C ASP A 109 11.54 -1.85 -7.93
N ALA A 110 12.67 -1.15 -7.91
CA ALA A 110 13.95 -1.70 -8.42
C ALA A 110 14.34 -2.98 -7.66
N ASP A 111 14.26 -2.98 -6.34
CA ASP A 111 14.60 -4.12 -5.51
C ASP A 111 13.60 -5.29 -5.69
N PHE A 112 12.30 -5.01 -5.71
CA PHE A 112 11.30 -6.04 -6.00
C PHE A 112 11.43 -6.60 -7.41
N SER A 113 11.85 -5.78 -8.37
CA SER A 113 12.16 -6.20 -9.74
C SER A 113 13.32 -7.19 -9.77
N GLU A 114 14.40 -6.94 -9.04
CA GLU A 114 15.53 -7.87 -8.95
C GLU A 114 15.10 -9.18 -8.26
N ALA A 115 14.31 -9.10 -7.17
CA ALA A 115 13.76 -10.28 -6.52
C ALA A 115 12.94 -11.15 -7.50
N ALA A 116 12.05 -10.53 -8.27
CA ALA A 116 11.21 -11.24 -9.24
C ALA A 116 11.99 -11.76 -10.46
N LYS A 117 13.11 -11.12 -10.87
CA LYS A 117 13.99 -11.64 -11.90
C LYS A 117 14.75 -12.88 -11.44
N LEU A 118 15.23 -12.89 -10.18
CA LEU A 118 15.94 -14.01 -9.59
C LEU A 118 15.02 -15.21 -9.33
N ALA A 119 13.76 -14.94 -8.94
CA ALA A 119 12.74 -15.93 -8.68
C ALA A 119 11.40 -15.52 -9.30
N PRO A 120 11.12 -15.91 -10.57
CA PRO A 120 9.90 -15.51 -11.28
C PRO A 120 8.60 -16.04 -10.65
N ASP A 121 8.68 -17.04 -9.80
CA ASP A 121 7.57 -17.61 -9.01
C ASP A 121 7.39 -16.91 -7.65
N TYR A 122 8.17 -15.87 -7.34
CA TYR A 122 8.09 -15.15 -6.07
C TYR A 122 6.88 -14.20 -6.07
N GLY A 123 5.70 -14.77 -5.78
CA GLY A 123 4.43 -14.06 -5.78
C GLY A 123 4.43 -12.83 -4.86
N GLU A 124 5.12 -12.88 -3.70
CA GLU A 124 5.21 -11.76 -2.78
C GLU A 124 5.95 -10.55 -3.39
N ALA A 125 7.08 -10.78 -4.08
CA ALA A 125 7.82 -9.71 -4.75
C ALA A 125 6.98 -9.06 -5.88
N LEU A 126 6.23 -9.86 -6.64
CA LEU A 126 5.30 -9.35 -7.66
C LEU A 126 4.14 -8.56 -7.03
N SER A 127 3.60 -9.04 -5.90
CA SER A 127 2.55 -8.33 -5.16
C SER A 127 3.06 -6.97 -4.66
N ASN A 128 4.25 -6.93 -4.08
CA ASN A 128 4.87 -5.71 -3.59
C ASN A 128 5.14 -4.70 -4.73
N ARG A 129 5.58 -5.16 -5.91
CA ARG A 129 5.66 -4.30 -7.10
C ARG A 129 4.32 -3.69 -7.45
N GLY A 130 3.27 -4.50 -7.48
CA GLY A 130 1.92 -4.01 -7.76
C GLY A 130 1.44 -2.98 -6.72
N VAL A 131 1.82 -3.13 -5.45
CA VAL A 131 1.55 -2.12 -4.41
C VAL A 131 2.29 -0.81 -4.69
N VAL A 132 3.58 -0.89 -5.04
CA VAL A 132 4.37 0.31 -5.38
C VAL A 132 3.77 1.04 -6.59
N HIS A 133 3.37 0.33 -7.65
CA HIS A 133 2.73 0.94 -8.81
C HIS A 133 1.35 1.54 -8.48
N ASN A 134 0.59 0.97 -7.54
CA ASN A 134 -0.61 1.62 -7.00
C ASN A 134 -0.30 2.95 -6.30
N LEU A 135 0.81 3.03 -5.55
CA LEU A 135 1.24 4.25 -4.87
C LEU A 135 1.81 5.29 -5.85
N LEU A 136 2.39 4.85 -6.96
CA LEU A 136 2.83 5.68 -8.07
C LEU A 136 1.69 6.08 -9.04
N GLU A 137 0.44 5.67 -8.74
CA GLU A 137 -0.75 5.89 -9.57
C GLU A 137 -0.70 5.24 -10.96
N ASP A 138 0.26 4.33 -11.19
CA ASP A 138 0.34 3.51 -12.40
C ASP A 138 -0.53 2.25 -12.24
N TYR A 139 -1.84 2.46 -12.26
CA TYR A 139 -2.83 1.42 -11.98
C TYR A 139 -2.89 0.32 -13.04
N GLY A 140 -2.44 0.61 -14.26
CA GLY A 140 -2.32 -0.39 -15.33
C GLY A 140 -1.30 -1.46 -14.98
N THR A 141 -0.06 -1.02 -14.76
CA THR A 141 1.06 -1.88 -14.37
C THR A 141 0.82 -2.55 -13.01
N ALA A 142 0.19 -1.82 -12.07
CA ALA A 142 -0.19 -2.39 -10.77
C ALA A 142 -1.10 -3.62 -10.94
N ALA A 143 -2.15 -3.51 -11.77
CA ALA A 143 -3.08 -4.62 -12.01
C ALA A 143 -2.40 -5.83 -12.67
N GLU A 144 -1.44 -5.60 -13.58
CA GLU A 144 -0.67 -6.67 -14.21
C GLU A 144 0.17 -7.45 -13.18
N TYR A 145 0.99 -6.77 -12.36
CA TYR A 145 1.80 -7.44 -11.35
C TYR A 145 0.97 -8.14 -10.28
N LEU A 146 -0.12 -7.53 -9.80
CA LEU A 146 -1.00 -8.15 -8.81
C LEU A 146 -1.72 -9.38 -9.38
N THR A 147 -2.07 -9.36 -10.67
CA THR A 147 -2.64 -10.54 -11.34
C THR A 147 -1.60 -11.65 -11.48
N GLN A 148 -0.36 -11.32 -11.85
CA GLN A 148 0.75 -12.28 -11.92
C GLN A 148 1.05 -12.87 -10.53
N ALA A 149 1.07 -12.05 -9.47
CA ALA A 149 1.26 -12.51 -8.10
C ALA A 149 0.20 -13.53 -7.68
N LEU A 150 -1.07 -13.28 -8.00
CA LEU A 150 -2.18 -14.20 -7.72
C LEU A 150 -2.10 -15.50 -8.55
N GLY A 151 -1.39 -15.49 -9.67
CA GLY A 151 -1.06 -16.68 -10.46
C GLY A 151 0.06 -17.54 -9.85
N ASN A 152 0.82 -17.01 -8.87
CA ASN A 152 1.93 -17.67 -8.20
C ASN A 152 1.65 -17.84 -6.68
N PRO A 153 0.64 -18.60 -6.27
CA PRO A 153 0.15 -18.61 -4.90
C PRO A 153 1.10 -19.27 -3.90
N MET A 154 2.04 -20.10 -4.35
CA MET A 154 2.95 -20.89 -3.48
C MET A 154 3.91 -20.02 -2.67
N ARG A 155 4.27 -18.85 -3.17
CA ARG A 155 5.16 -17.86 -2.50
C ARG A 155 4.47 -16.51 -2.40
N LEU A 156 3.20 -16.53 -1.99
CA LEU A 156 2.36 -15.35 -1.76
C LEU A 156 1.70 -15.47 -0.38
N ASP A 157 2.20 -14.70 0.58
CA ASP A 157 1.80 -14.80 1.98
C ASP A 157 0.36 -14.32 2.23
N SER A 158 -0.06 -13.29 1.50
CA SER A 158 -1.35 -12.63 1.72
C SER A 158 -2.20 -12.48 0.45
N PRO A 159 -2.75 -13.59 -0.11
CA PRO A 159 -3.55 -13.52 -1.34
C PRO A 159 -4.79 -12.62 -1.22
N GLY A 160 -5.39 -12.52 -0.01
CA GLY A 160 -6.50 -11.63 0.27
C GLY A 160 -6.11 -10.16 0.13
N LEU A 161 -4.97 -9.77 0.70
CA LEU A 161 -4.46 -8.39 0.61
C LEU A 161 -4.06 -8.04 -0.84
N THR A 162 -3.43 -8.98 -1.55
CA THR A 162 -3.09 -8.82 -2.98
C THR A 162 -4.35 -8.57 -3.82
N ARG A 163 -5.47 -9.30 -3.54
CA ARG A 163 -6.77 -9.02 -4.20
C ARG A 163 -7.32 -7.65 -3.84
N ALA A 164 -7.14 -7.19 -2.60
CA ALA A 164 -7.56 -5.84 -2.21
C ALA A 164 -6.78 -4.76 -2.96
N HIS A 165 -5.49 -4.95 -3.20
CA HIS A 165 -4.67 -4.05 -4.02
C HIS A 165 -5.03 -4.12 -5.50
N LEU A 166 -5.32 -5.31 -6.05
CA LEU A 166 -5.82 -5.46 -7.41
C LEU A 166 -7.18 -4.77 -7.58
N GLY A 167 -8.10 -4.94 -6.64
CA GLY A 167 -9.39 -4.25 -6.66
C GLY A 167 -9.24 -2.72 -6.66
N TRP A 168 -8.23 -2.20 -5.96
CA TRP A 168 -7.93 -0.77 -5.96
C TRP A 168 -7.40 -0.28 -7.31
N ALA A 169 -6.47 -1.00 -7.91
CA ALA A 169 -5.97 -0.70 -9.26
C ALA A 169 -7.10 -0.71 -10.30
N LEU A 170 -7.98 -1.70 -10.24
CA LEU A 170 -9.14 -1.81 -11.14
C LEU A 170 -10.17 -0.69 -10.91
N PHE A 171 -10.35 -0.25 -9.66
CA PHE A 171 -11.21 0.88 -9.32
C PHE A 171 -10.75 2.17 -10.00
N HIS A 172 -9.46 2.47 -9.93
CA HIS A 172 -8.89 3.66 -10.57
C HIS A 172 -8.89 3.60 -12.11
N GLN A 173 -8.98 2.40 -12.68
CA GLN A 173 -9.22 2.19 -14.11
C GLN A 173 -10.71 2.27 -14.49
N ALA A 174 -11.59 2.69 -13.57
CA ALA A 174 -13.05 2.69 -13.72
C ALA A 174 -13.67 1.31 -14.02
N ARG A 175 -12.93 0.22 -13.81
CA ARG A 175 -13.40 -1.16 -13.98
C ARG A 175 -14.15 -1.63 -12.71
N TYR A 176 -15.22 -0.92 -12.37
CA TYR A 176 -15.92 -1.08 -11.08
C TYR A 176 -16.48 -2.48 -10.83
N ALA A 177 -16.93 -3.19 -11.87
CA ALA A 177 -17.43 -4.57 -11.73
C ALA A 177 -16.33 -5.54 -11.31
N ASP A 178 -15.16 -5.47 -11.97
CA ASP A 178 -13.99 -6.28 -11.66
C ASP A 178 -13.40 -5.91 -10.29
N ALA A 179 -13.32 -4.62 -9.99
CA ALA A 179 -12.90 -4.11 -8.69
C ALA A 179 -13.75 -4.67 -7.55
N ALA A 180 -15.09 -4.58 -7.68
CA ALA A 180 -16.01 -5.13 -6.69
C ALA A 180 -15.85 -6.65 -6.51
N LYS A 181 -15.60 -7.39 -7.61
CA LYS A 181 -15.36 -8.83 -7.55
C LYS A 181 -14.09 -9.15 -6.75
N ALA A 182 -12.98 -8.50 -7.07
CA ALA A 182 -11.70 -8.70 -6.38
C ALA A 182 -11.79 -8.33 -4.89
N LEU A 183 -12.42 -7.20 -4.57
CA LEU A 183 -12.58 -6.72 -3.20
C LEU A 183 -13.51 -7.61 -2.35
N ARG A 184 -14.63 -8.10 -2.93
CA ARG A 184 -15.48 -9.08 -2.23
C ARG A 184 -14.73 -10.37 -1.92
N GLN A 185 -13.90 -10.86 -2.85
CA GLN A 185 -13.04 -12.01 -2.60
C GLN A 185 -12.04 -11.72 -1.47
N ALA A 186 -11.43 -10.52 -1.43
CA ALA A 186 -10.53 -10.12 -0.35
C ALA A 186 -11.23 -10.15 1.02
N VAL A 187 -12.42 -9.54 1.13
CA VAL A 187 -13.24 -9.56 2.37
C VAL A 187 -13.69 -10.96 2.73
N GLN A 188 -13.98 -11.83 1.76
CA GLN A 188 -14.34 -13.22 2.02
C GLN A 188 -13.17 -14.03 2.60
N PHE A 189 -11.94 -13.78 2.13
CA PHE A 189 -10.72 -14.38 2.70
C PHE A 189 -10.40 -13.88 4.10
N GLN A 190 -10.64 -12.60 4.35
CA GLN A 190 -10.36 -11.96 5.63
C GLN A 190 -11.47 -10.92 5.94
N PRO A 191 -12.53 -11.31 6.66
CA PRO A 191 -13.70 -10.46 6.90
C PRO A 191 -13.39 -9.12 7.58
N ASN A 192 -12.36 -9.05 8.43
CA ASN A 192 -11.99 -7.83 9.16
C ASN A 192 -10.89 -7.01 8.45
N MET A 193 -10.71 -7.20 7.14
CA MET A 193 -9.72 -6.43 6.37
C MET A 193 -10.24 -5.02 6.09
N CYS A 194 -9.92 -4.08 6.96
CA CYS A 194 -10.34 -2.66 6.86
C CYS A 194 -10.11 -2.06 5.46
N VAL A 195 -8.93 -2.30 4.90
CA VAL A 195 -8.56 -1.75 3.59
C VAL A 195 -9.44 -2.28 2.46
N ALA A 196 -9.80 -3.57 2.48
CA ALA A 196 -10.68 -4.15 1.47
C ALA A 196 -12.12 -3.67 1.62
N THR A 197 -12.62 -3.58 2.86
CA THR A 197 -13.96 -3.08 3.17
C THR A 197 -14.12 -1.63 2.76
N TYR A 198 -13.16 -0.76 3.11
CA TYR A 198 -13.15 0.63 2.69
C TYR A 198 -13.13 0.77 1.16
N ARG A 199 -12.24 0.05 0.47
CA ARG A 199 -12.12 0.10 -0.99
C ARG A 199 -13.39 -0.42 -1.70
N LEU A 200 -14.04 -1.44 -1.14
CA LEU A 200 -15.34 -1.93 -1.65
C LEU A 200 -16.43 -0.87 -1.48
N ALA A 201 -16.45 -0.18 -0.34
CA ALA A 201 -17.35 0.96 -0.12
C ALA A 201 -17.11 2.08 -1.16
N ARG A 202 -15.85 2.37 -1.51
CA ARG A 202 -15.49 3.33 -2.56
C ARG A 202 -16.02 2.92 -3.94
N VAL A 203 -16.00 1.62 -4.27
CA VAL A 203 -16.60 1.11 -5.51
C VAL A 203 -18.11 1.31 -5.52
N TYR A 204 -18.81 0.99 -4.41
CA TYR A 204 -20.25 1.21 -4.33
C TYR A 204 -20.61 2.70 -4.38
N PHE A 205 -19.80 3.56 -3.75
CA PHE A 205 -19.95 5.02 -3.84
C PHE A 205 -19.85 5.50 -5.30
N ALA A 206 -18.83 5.06 -6.05
CA ALA A 206 -18.65 5.44 -7.44
C ALA A 206 -19.75 4.91 -8.39
N ARG A 207 -20.47 3.87 -7.95
CA ARG A 207 -21.63 3.31 -8.65
C ARG A 207 -22.97 3.86 -8.17
N GLU A 208 -22.94 4.85 -7.27
CA GLU A 208 -24.11 5.48 -6.66
C GLU A 208 -25.03 4.50 -5.87
N GLU A 209 -24.44 3.36 -5.45
CA GLU A 209 -25.10 2.38 -4.59
C GLU A 209 -25.00 2.83 -3.11
N TRP A 210 -25.69 3.97 -2.78
CA TRP A 210 -25.48 4.73 -1.55
C TRP A 210 -25.70 3.94 -0.27
N GLU A 211 -26.69 3.03 -0.22
CA GLU A 211 -26.99 2.22 0.95
C GLU A 211 -25.81 1.28 1.29
N LYS A 212 -25.32 0.55 0.28
CA LYS A 212 -24.17 -0.36 0.45
C LYS A 212 -22.89 0.38 0.80
N ALA A 213 -22.68 1.54 0.15
CA ALA A 213 -21.53 2.38 0.43
C ALA A 213 -21.56 2.88 1.89
N ALA A 214 -22.70 3.38 2.34
CA ALA A 214 -22.87 3.88 3.69
C ALA A 214 -22.67 2.79 4.76
N GLU A 215 -23.19 1.59 4.54
CA GLU A 215 -23.04 0.45 5.45
C GLU A 215 -21.56 0.10 5.66
N LEU A 216 -20.80 -0.05 4.56
CA LEU A 216 -19.39 -0.43 4.63
C LEU A 216 -18.49 0.71 5.15
N PHE A 217 -18.78 1.97 4.79
CA PHE A 217 -18.07 3.11 5.37
C PHE A 217 -18.34 3.24 6.87
N GLN A 218 -19.60 3.02 7.31
CA GLN A 218 -19.95 3.03 8.72
C GLN A 218 -19.19 1.94 9.48
N THR A 219 -19.21 0.70 8.97
CA THR A 219 -18.46 -0.43 9.54
C THR A 219 -16.97 -0.09 9.71
N THR A 220 -16.36 0.51 8.67
CA THR A 220 -14.93 0.86 8.70
C THR A 220 -14.65 2.05 9.62
N SER A 221 -15.56 3.03 9.70
CA SER A 221 -15.42 4.20 10.56
C SER A 221 -15.60 3.89 12.05
N ASP A 222 -16.48 2.94 12.36
CA ASP A 222 -16.82 2.56 13.74
C ASP A 222 -15.81 1.58 14.34
N ASP A 223 -15.03 0.88 13.51
CA ASP A 223 -14.01 -0.06 13.98
C ASP A 223 -12.73 0.69 14.40
N PRO A 224 -12.40 0.72 15.70
CA PRO A 224 -11.19 1.39 16.20
C PRO A 224 -9.90 0.82 15.61
N ALA A 225 -9.89 -0.45 15.20
CA ALA A 225 -8.73 -1.09 14.59
C ALA A 225 -8.48 -0.58 13.16
N CYS A 226 -9.52 -0.07 12.48
CA CYS A 226 -9.40 0.50 11.14
C CYS A 226 -8.85 1.93 11.14
N GLY A 227 -9.20 2.77 12.11
CA GLY A 227 -8.72 4.15 12.27
C GLY A 227 -8.89 5.02 11.02
N SER A 228 -9.87 4.69 10.16
CA SER A 228 -9.96 5.27 8.81
C SER A 228 -10.67 6.62 8.79
N GLN A 229 -9.87 7.68 8.66
CA GLN A 229 -10.41 9.03 8.48
C GLN A 229 -11.10 9.19 7.13
N GLU A 230 -10.59 8.56 6.07
CA GLU A 230 -11.21 8.55 4.75
C GLU A 230 -12.59 7.87 4.77
N ALA A 231 -12.79 6.81 5.56
CA ALA A 231 -14.09 6.18 5.69
C ALA A 231 -15.12 7.16 6.26
N SER A 232 -14.74 7.95 7.27
CA SER A 232 -15.60 8.99 7.84
C SER A 232 -15.90 10.11 6.83
N LEU A 233 -14.92 10.53 6.02
CA LEU A 233 -15.12 11.50 4.94
C LEU A 233 -16.14 10.99 3.91
N TYR A 234 -15.94 9.76 3.43
CA TYR A 234 -16.84 9.19 2.40
C TYR A 234 -18.20 8.80 2.96
N LEU A 235 -18.29 8.44 4.23
CA LEU A 235 -19.57 8.28 4.93
C LEU A 235 -20.33 9.60 4.94
N MET A 236 -19.67 10.71 5.32
CA MET A 236 -20.27 12.05 5.26
C MET A 236 -20.83 12.35 3.85
N LYS A 237 -19.99 12.18 2.81
CA LYS A 237 -20.41 12.41 1.41
C LYS A 237 -21.59 11.53 1.01
N THR A 238 -21.58 10.26 1.40
CA THR A 238 -22.68 9.32 1.10
C THR A 238 -23.97 9.72 1.79
N ARG A 239 -23.91 10.12 3.07
CA ARG A 239 -25.10 10.60 3.82
C ARG A 239 -25.64 11.90 3.25
N MET A 240 -24.78 12.78 2.73
CA MET A 240 -25.20 13.97 2.00
C MET A 240 -25.99 13.60 0.72
N GLN A 241 -25.54 12.63 -0.06
CA GLN A 241 -26.24 12.14 -1.25
C GLN A 241 -27.62 11.53 -0.91
N GLN A 242 -27.72 10.91 0.26
CA GLN A 242 -28.98 10.37 0.78
C GLN A 242 -29.91 11.42 1.40
N GLY A 243 -29.48 12.69 1.53
CA GLY A 243 -30.22 13.74 2.22
C GLY A 243 -30.25 13.62 3.74
N LEU A 244 -29.44 12.72 4.32
CA LEU A 244 -29.37 12.44 5.75
C LEU A 244 -28.41 13.40 6.46
N VAL A 245 -28.82 14.66 6.59
CA VAL A 245 -27.97 15.80 7.01
C VAL A 245 -27.36 15.58 8.41
N ASP A 246 -28.13 15.06 9.37
CA ASP A 246 -27.63 14.88 10.73
C ASP A 246 -26.61 13.71 10.81
N ASP A 247 -26.79 12.67 10.01
CA ASP A 247 -25.82 11.58 9.88
C ASP A 247 -24.53 12.08 9.21
N ALA A 248 -24.65 12.90 8.17
CA ALA A 248 -23.51 13.53 7.52
C ALA A 248 -22.72 14.43 8.50
N ARG A 249 -23.39 15.20 9.37
CA ARG A 249 -22.72 15.97 10.41
C ARG A 249 -21.97 15.09 11.41
N ARG A 250 -22.57 13.96 11.84
CA ARG A 250 -21.87 13.00 12.72
C ARG A 250 -20.62 12.44 12.10
N ALA A 251 -20.69 12.02 10.84
CA ALA A 251 -19.56 11.51 10.09
C ALA A 251 -18.44 12.57 9.90
N ARG A 252 -18.81 13.85 9.61
CA ARG A 252 -17.87 14.97 9.58
C ARG A 252 -17.14 15.13 10.92
N ASP A 253 -17.90 15.17 12.01
CA ASP A 253 -17.33 15.37 13.34
C ASP A 253 -16.38 14.22 13.72
N ALA A 254 -16.70 12.97 13.34
CA ALA A 254 -15.81 11.82 13.47
C ALA A 254 -14.52 11.98 12.65
N CYS A 255 -14.63 12.39 11.39
CA CYS A 255 -13.49 12.68 10.53
C CYS A 255 -12.52 13.71 11.17
N LEU A 256 -13.07 14.82 11.66
CA LEU A 256 -12.28 15.91 12.24
C LEU A 256 -11.58 15.52 13.56
N LYS A 257 -12.09 14.51 14.26
CA LYS A 257 -11.56 14.03 15.53
C LYS A 257 -10.32 13.16 15.38
N ILE A 258 -10.20 12.38 14.29
CA ILE A 258 -9.13 11.40 14.11
C ILE A 258 -7.77 12.09 13.94
N SER A 259 -7.63 12.96 12.94
CA SER A 259 -6.41 13.73 12.69
C SER A 259 -6.78 15.14 12.20
N PRO A 260 -6.90 16.12 13.11
CA PRO A 260 -7.47 17.45 12.79
C PRO A 260 -6.66 18.27 11.78
N LYS A 261 -5.38 17.95 11.61
CA LYS A 261 -4.45 18.70 10.74
C LYS A 261 -4.23 18.04 9.38
N SER A 262 -4.76 16.84 9.14
CA SER A 262 -4.58 16.10 7.89
C SER A 262 -5.24 16.79 6.70
N CYS A 263 -4.82 16.43 5.49
CA CYS A 263 -5.48 16.83 4.26
C CYS A 263 -6.94 16.35 4.20
N ILE A 264 -7.21 15.16 4.75
CA ILE A 264 -8.57 14.61 4.86
C ILE A 264 -9.45 15.49 5.77
N ALA A 265 -8.92 15.94 6.92
CA ALA A 265 -9.66 16.86 7.79
C ALA A 265 -9.98 18.18 7.09
N SER A 266 -9.08 18.67 6.24
CA SER A 266 -9.32 19.87 5.43
C SER A 266 -10.46 19.65 4.43
N GLN A 267 -10.52 18.47 3.80
CA GLN A 267 -11.64 18.09 2.93
C GLN A 267 -12.95 17.95 3.73
N CYS A 268 -12.92 17.32 4.93
CA CYS A 268 -14.10 17.20 5.79
C CYS A 268 -14.67 18.58 6.19
N ARG A 269 -13.81 19.58 6.41
CA ARG A 269 -14.24 20.96 6.66
C ARG A 269 -14.85 21.60 5.43
N ALA A 270 -14.18 21.48 4.28
CA ALA A 270 -14.63 22.10 3.03
C ALA A 270 -15.97 21.51 2.56
N ASP A 271 -16.04 20.20 2.42
CA ASP A 271 -17.24 19.52 1.92
C ASP A 271 -18.39 19.57 2.93
N GLY A 272 -18.07 19.53 4.24
CA GLY A 272 -19.05 19.65 5.31
C GLY A 272 -19.52 21.07 5.61
N GLY A 273 -18.95 22.10 4.98
CA GLY A 273 -19.35 23.50 5.18
C GLY A 273 -20.81 23.78 4.83
N ALA A 274 -21.33 23.10 3.81
CA ALA A 274 -22.73 23.21 3.38
C ALA A 274 -23.73 22.64 4.40
N LEU A 275 -23.29 21.83 5.37
CA LEU A 275 -24.17 21.21 6.37
C LEU A 275 -24.65 22.18 7.47
N GLY A 276 -24.06 23.38 7.55
CA GLY A 276 -24.38 24.37 8.58
C GLY A 276 -24.05 23.92 10.03
N PRO A 277 -24.25 24.79 11.03
CA PRO A 277 -24.14 24.41 12.44
C PRO A 277 -25.28 23.46 12.83
N ARG A 278 -25.06 22.62 13.87
CA ARG A 278 -26.13 21.80 14.45
C ARG A 278 -27.30 22.70 14.84
N SER A 279 -28.50 22.43 14.32
CA SER A 279 -29.72 22.97 14.90
C SER A 279 -29.81 22.40 16.34
N THR A 280 -29.61 23.27 17.33
CA THR A 280 -29.96 22.96 18.71
C THR A 280 -31.49 22.92 18.74
N MET A 281 -32.09 21.74 18.55
CA MET A 281 -33.46 21.53 18.97
C MET A 281 -33.48 21.71 20.48
N VAL A 282 -33.83 22.88 20.91
CA VAL A 282 -34.31 23.12 22.25
C VAL A 282 -35.58 22.25 22.37
N ARG A 283 -35.45 21.10 23.05
CA ARG A 283 -36.60 20.40 23.59
C ARG A 283 -37.28 21.43 24.51
N SER A 284 -38.25 22.12 24.01
CA SER A 284 -39.20 22.83 24.87
C SER A 284 -39.87 21.74 25.70
N ALA A 285 -39.43 21.62 26.95
CA ALA A 285 -40.21 20.97 27.97
C ALA A 285 -41.54 21.78 28.05
N ALA A 286 -42.54 21.30 27.36
CA ALA A 286 -43.90 21.70 27.66
C ALA A 286 -44.21 21.11 29.04
N GLY A 287 -43.91 21.91 30.05
CA GLY A 287 -44.54 21.82 31.35
C GLY A 287 -45.98 22.20 31.16
N GLY A 288 -46.83 21.32 31.34
CA GLY A 288 -48.24 21.53 31.47
C GLY A 288 -48.68 20.87 32.78
N ASP A 289 -48.83 21.70 33.78
CA ASP A 289 -49.71 21.51 34.93
C ASP A 289 -50.93 22.45 34.75
N PRO A 290 -51.98 22.21 35.44
CA PRO A 290 -52.39 21.23 36.42
C PRO A 290 -53.48 20.23 35.99
#